data_593aa4252651df65077250df29c9663c
#
_entry.id   593aa4252651df65077250df29c9663c
#
_cell.length_a   1.000
_cell.length_b   1.000
_cell.length_c   1.000
_cell.angle_alpha   90.00
_cell.angle_beta   90.00
_cell.angle_gamma   90.00
#
_symmetry.space_group_name_H-M   'P 1'
#
loop_
_entity.id
_entity.type
_entity.pdbx_description
1 polymer ?
#
loop_
_entity_poly.entity_id
_entity_poly.type
_entity_poly.pdbx_seq_one_letter_code
_entity_poly.pdbx_strand_id
1 'polypeptide(L)'
;KYVRCEFAGIEYSTDNEINAITFGSVGSGTTVDYVQVSYSGDDSYEWFGGSVNCKHLVALGTWDDDFDTDNGFSGKLQFLAALRNPKIGDKSASNGFESDNCADAATVEPYTSCVFANVSMFGPVLDPTNYTNEAGVNGSLTDARFQAAMHLRRNTQLRVFNSVFAGFPIGLIIENDKNSKTQTHATEGKLVVSNCVFAGMVKNYQDAQYWANGTQFDPSDNGAFADSYFNREGGKNIAYTAIDDLKLQGDPQNLTSFCMVPSQDSPLVSQSADWSHSLVSSGFEQVAYIGAFGPTETAANNWTTGWTNMDPQNT
;
A
#
# COMPACT_ATOMS: atom_id res chain seq x y z
N LYS A 1 -18.53 -9.74 5.70
CA LYS A 1 -18.36 -8.55 6.58
C LYS A 1 -17.93 -8.99 7.97
N TYR A 2 -17.07 -8.17 8.60
CA TYR A 2 -16.57 -8.38 9.96
C TYR A 2 -15.84 -9.72 10.12
N VAL A 3 -14.82 -9.92 9.28
CA VAL A 3 -13.97 -11.10 9.27
C VAL A 3 -12.55 -10.71 9.68
N ARG A 4 -11.93 -11.51 10.54
CA ARG A 4 -10.50 -11.42 10.84
C ARG A 4 -9.85 -12.73 10.42
N CYS A 5 -8.72 -12.59 9.70
CA CYS A 5 -7.80 -13.67 9.36
C CYS A 5 -6.48 -13.37 10.04
N GLU A 6 -6.10 -14.18 11.01
CA GLU A 6 -4.95 -13.94 11.87
C GLU A 6 -3.95 -15.09 11.74
N PHE A 7 -2.64 -14.78 11.56
CA PHE A 7 -1.55 -15.75 11.47
C PHE A 7 -1.71 -16.79 10.35
N ALA A 8 -2.29 -16.38 9.23
CA ALA A 8 -2.31 -17.18 8.00
C ALA A 8 -0.95 -17.07 7.27
N GLY A 9 -0.85 -17.67 6.09
CA GLY A 9 0.35 -17.51 5.27
C GLY A 9 1.46 -18.48 5.62
N ILE A 10 1.16 -19.76 5.73
CA ILE A 10 2.18 -20.78 5.98
C ILE A 10 2.97 -21.09 4.72
N GLU A 11 4.26 -21.35 4.86
CA GLU A 11 5.11 -21.90 3.82
C GLU A 11 4.64 -23.32 3.46
N TYR A 12 4.15 -23.49 2.22
CA TYR A 12 3.71 -24.77 1.69
C TYR A 12 4.89 -25.62 1.18
N SER A 13 5.89 -24.95 0.58
CA SER A 13 7.16 -25.52 0.19
C SER A 13 8.18 -24.38 0.13
N THR A 14 9.47 -24.68 0.06
CA THR A 14 10.53 -23.67 0.02
C THR A 14 10.21 -22.56 -0.99
N ASP A 15 10.14 -21.31 -0.54
CA ASP A 15 9.83 -20.11 -1.31
C ASP A 15 8.43 -20.17 -2.00
N ASN A 16 7.47 -20.84 -1.38
CA ASN A 16 6.07 -20.86 -1.79
C ASN A 16 5.18 -20.82 -0.55
N GLU A 17 4.80 -19.67 -0.18
CA GLU A 17 3.89 -19.33 0.91
C GLU A 17 2.45 -19.28 0.40
N ILE A 18 1.51 -19.18 1.31
CA ILE A 18 0.08 -18.98 1.02
C ILE A 18 -0.31 -17.62 1.55
N ASN A 19 -0.88 -16.76 0.72
CA ASN A 19 -1.44 -15.49 1.17
C ASN A 19 -2.52 -15.67 2.23
N ALA A 20 -2.75 -14.68 3.07
CA ALA A 20 -3.86 -14.77 4.02
C ALA A 20 -5.20 -14.81 3.29
N ILE A 21 -5.40 -13.94 2.32
CA ILE A 21 -6.62 -13.90 1.49
C ILE A 21 -6.26 -13.74 0.02
N THR A 22 -6.55 -14.77 -0.76
CA THR A 22 -6.39 -14.77 -2.22
C THR A 22 -7.74 -14.65 -2.92
N PHE A 23 -7.88 -13.69 -3.84
CA PHE A 23 -9.06 -13.51 -4.69
C PHE A 23 -8.75 -14.00 -6.11
N GLY A 24 -9.13 -15.23 -6.43
CA GLY A 24 -8.96 -15.80 -7.78
C GLY A 24 -10.13 -15.39 -8.70
N SER A 25 -9.96 -14.36 -9.50
CA SER A 25 -10.94 -13.87 -10.49
C SER A 25 -12.35 -13.62 -9.93
N VAL A 26 -12.43 -13.09 -8.72
CA VAL A 26 -13.72 -12.83 -8.05
C VAL A 26 -14.45 -11.68 -8.73
N GLY A 27 -15.74 -11.87 -9.02
CA GLY A 27 -16.58 -10.89 -9.73
C GLY A 27 -17.16 -9.80 -8.84
N SER A 28 -17.58 -8.71 -9.47
CA SER A 28 -18.12 -7.50 -8.81
C SER A 28 -19.44 -7.69 -8.03
N GLY A 29 -20.10 -8.83 -8.18
CA GLY A 29 -21.29 -9.18 -7.40
C GLY A 29 -20.99 -9.65 -5.97
N THR A 30 -19.70 -9.88 -5.63
CA THR A 30 -19.29 -10.32 -4.30
C THR A 30 -19.12 -9.12 -3.38
N THR A 31 -19.63 -9.22 -2.17
CA THR A 31 -19.45 -8.20 -1.13
C THR A 31 -18.22 -8.52 -0.27
N VAL A 32 -17.22 -7.66 -0.28
CA VAL A 32 -16.06 -7.70 0.60
C VAL A 32 -15.99 -6.38 1.36
N ASP A 33 -16.22 -6.43 2.67
CA ASP A 33 -16.36 -5.23 3.49
C ASP A 33 -16.09 -5.56 4.97
N TYR A 34 -15.29 -4.74 5.65
CA TYR A 34 -14.83 -4.94 7.03
C TYR A 34 -14.10 -6.28 7.20
N VAL A 35 -12.91 -6.36 6.60
CA VAL A 35 -12.03 -7.53 6.71
C VAL A 35 -10.68 -7.08 7.24
N GLN A 36 -10.17 -7.77 8.24
CA GLN A 36 -8.82 -7.57 8.78
C GLN A 36 -7.97 -8.80 8.52
N VAL A 37 -6.75 -8.60 8.05
CA VAL A 37 -5.66 -9.57 8.07
C VAL A 37 -4.61 -9.10 9.06
N SER A 38 -4.10 -10.01 9.88
CA SER A 38 -3.03 -9.72 10.84
C SER A 38 -1.98 -10.81 10.79
N TYR A 39 -0.71 -10.38 10.67
CA TYR A 39 0.46 -11.25 10.74
C TYR A 39 0.39 -12.41 9.73
N SER A 40 0.04 -12.10 8.47
CA SER A 40 0.20 -13.06 7.37
C SER A 40 1.67 -13.38 7.15
N GLY A 41 2.00 -14.62 6.91
CA GLY A 41 3.35 -15.08 6.57
C GLY A 41 3.74 -14.86 5.10
N ASP A 42 2.82 -14.32 4.32
CA ASP A 42 2.93 -13.86 2.94
C ASP A 42 2.04 -12.63 2.81
N ASP A 43 1.46 -12.33 1.63
CA ASP A 43 0.58 -11.18 1.47
C ASP A 43 -0.64 -11.20 2.39
N SER A 44 -1.08 -10.02 2.78
CA SER A 44 -2.37 -9.88 3.46
C SER A 44 -3.53 -10.12 2.50
N TYR A 45 -3.49 -9.46 1.36
CA TYR A 45 -4.53 -9.57 0.33
C TYR A 45 -3.86 -9.62 -1.04
N GLU A 46 -4.19 -10.64 -1.83
CA GLU A 46 -3.75 -10.71 -3.20
C GLU A 46 -4.93 -10.96 -4.15
N TRP A 47 -4.99 -10.20 -5.25
CA TRP A 47 -6.01 -10.30 -6.28
C TRP A 47 -5.43 -10.76 -7.61
N PHE A 48 -5.69 -12.01 -7.96
CA PHE A 48 -5.41 -12.57 -9.29
C PHE A 48 -6.60 -12.36 -10.22
N GLY A 49 -6.65 -11.23 -10.90
CA GLY A 49 -7.74 -10.92 -11.82
C GLY A 49 -9.08 -10.65 -11.16
N GLY A 50 -10.13 -10.61 -11.95
CA GLY A 50 -11.48 -10.34 -11.49
C GLY A 50 -11.80 -8.86 -11.32
N SER A 51 -12.94 -8.57 -10.67
CA SER A 51 -13.48 -7.21 -10.57
C SER A 51 -14.22 -6.95 -9.26
N VAL A 52 -13.91 -7.71 -8.20
CA VAL A 52 -14.53 -7.53 -6.89
C VAL A 52 -14.21 -6.15 -6.33
N ASN A 53 -15.23 -5.49 -5.75
CA ASN A 53 -15.05 -4.24 -5.05
C ASN A 53 -14.94 -4.50 -3.55
N CYS A 54 -13.97 -3.84 -2.90
CA CYS A 54 -13.71 -4.02 -1.47
C CYS A 54 -13.77 -2.67 -0.73
N LYS A 55 -14.24 -2.71 0.52
CA LYS A 55 -14.20 -1.56 1.43
C LYS A 55 -13.75 -2.01 2.83
N HIS A 56 -13.19 -1.05 3.59
CA HIS A 56 -12.82 -1.21 4.99
C HIS A 56 -11.94 -2.44 5.22
N LEU A 57 -10.77 -2.45 4.56
CA LEU A 57 -9.77 -3.49 4.74
C LEU A 57 -8.67 -3.02 5.67
N VAL A 58 -8.21 -3.91 6.55
CA VAL A 58 -7.07 -3.66 7.45
C VAL A 58 -6.01 -4.72 7.22
N ALA A 59 -4.76 -4.31 7.01
CA ALA A 59 -3.57 -5.15 6.98
C ALA A 59 -2.65 -4.75 8.15
N LEU A 60 -2.27 -5.71 8.98
CA LEU A 60 -1.45 -5.47 10.18
C LEU A 60 -0.30 -6.45 10.25
N GLY A 61 0.93 -5.93 10.17
CA GLY A 61 2.15 -6.71 10.42
C GLY A 61 2.38 -7.85 9.43
N THR A 62 2.02 -7.68 8.19
CA THR A 62 2.22 -8.60 7.06
C THR A 62 3.70 -8.88 6.84
N TRP A 63 4.06 -10.08 6.38
CA TRP A 63 5.44 -10.42 6.05
C TRP A 63 5.82 -9.87 4.68
N ASP A 64 5.09 -10.22 3.62
CA ASP A 64 5.35 -9.68 2.28
C ASP A 64 4.50 -8.45 2.00
N ASP A 65 3.57 -8.42 1.07
CA ASP A 65 2.88 -7.21 0.68
C ASP A 65 1.54 -7.01 1.42
N ASP A 66 1.16 -5.75 1.71
CA ASP A 66 -0.13 -5.49 2.33
C ASP A 66 -1.27 -5.72 1.34
N PHE A 67 -1.09 -5.25 0.09
CA PHE A 67 -2.06 -5.36 -1.00
C PHE A 67 -1.34 -5.63 -2.31
N ASP A 68 -1.44 -6.86 -2.83
CA ASP A 68 -0.90 -7.23 -4.14
C ASP A 68 -2.01 -7.39 -5.18
N THR A 69 -1.74 -6.92 -6.40
CA THR A 69 -2.69 -6.95 -7.52
C THR A 69 -2.04 -7.41 -8.80
N ASP A 70 -2.61 -8.46 -9.41
CA ASP A 70 -2.05 -9.10 -10.59
C ASP A 70 -3.14 -9.60 -11.56
N ASN A 71 -2.71 -10.10 -12.70
CA ASN A 71 -3.48 -10.89 -13.67
C ASN A 71 -4.80 -10.22 -14.13
N GLY A 72 -4.78 -8.90 -14.33
CA GLY A 72 -5.91 -8.17 -14.88
C GLY A 72 -6.99 -7.81 -13.85
N PHE A 73 -6.66 -7.74 -12.57
CA PHE A 73 -7.59 -7.25 -11.55
C PHE A 73 -8.05 -5.82 -11.86
N SER A 74 -9.36 -5.56 -11.74
CA SER A 74 -9.98 -4.29 -12.12
C SER A 74 -11.01 -3.75 -11.13
N GLY A 75 -11.01 -4.22 -9.88
CA GLY A 75 -11.92 -3.79 -8.82
C GLY A 75 -11.70 -2.34 -8.36
N LYS A 76 -12.68 -1.82 -7.61
CA LYS A 76 -12.62 -0.54 -6.90
C LYS A 76 -12.52 -0.78 -5.40
N LEU A 77 -11.50 -0.19 -4.75
CA LEU A 77 -11.22 -0.42 -3.34
C LEU A 77 -11.16 0.92 -2.59
N GLN A 78 -11.81 1.00 -1.42
CA GLN A 78 -11.87 2.24 -0.65
C GLN A 78 -11.83 2.00 0.85
N PHE A 79 -11.21 2.94 1.57
CA PHE A 79 -10.99 2.90 3.03
C PHE A 79 -10.16 1.67 3.45
N LEU A 80 -8.89 1.70 3.06
CA LEU A 80 -7.92 0.68 3.42
C LEU A 80 -6.92 1.25 4.42
N ALA A 81 -6.62 0.51 5.47
CA ALA A 81 -5.61 0.86 6.45
C ALA A 81 -4.55 -0.23 6.54
N ALA A 82 -3.28 0.14 6.50
CA ALA A 82 -2.18 -0.80 6.69
C ALA A 82 -1.14 -0.25 7.66
N LEU A 83 -0.62 -1.14 8.51
CA LEU A 83 0.46 -0.84 9.44
C LEU A 83 1.49 -1.96 9.45
N ARG A 84 2.73 -1.61 9.12
CA ARG A 84 3.87 -2.52 9.14
C ARG A 84 4.47 -2.66 10.53
N ASN A 85 4.76 -3.90 10.92
CA ASN A 85 5.63 -4.15 12.06
C ASN A 85 7.10 -4.01 11.60
N PRO A 86 7.91 -3.10 12.18
CA PRO A 86 9.29 -2.87 11.73
C PRO A 86 10.24 -4.08 11.91
N LYS A 87 9.77 -5.13 12.59
CA LYS A 87 10.54 -6.36 12.79
C LYS A 87 10.11 -7.52 11.89
N ILE A 88 9.08 -7.31 11.07
CA ILE A 88 8.46 -8.37 10.27
C ILE A 88 8.47 -7.96 8.81
N GLY A 89 9.21 -8.68 8.00
CA GLY A 89 9.31 -8.48 6.56
C GLY A 89 9.82 -9.73 5.87
N ASP A 90 9.70 -9.80 4.56
CA ASP A 90 10.16 -10.92 3.76
C ASP A 90 11.49 -10.64 3.04
N LYS A 91 12.13 -11.69 2.55
CA LYS A 91 13.38 -11.63 1.79
C LYS A 91 13.15 -11.12 0.35
N SER A 92 11.93 -11.25 -0.18
CA SER A 92 11.49 -10.70 -1.45
C SER A 92 11.50 -9.18 -1.48
N ALA A 93 11.51 -8.54 -0.30
CA ALA A 93 11.42 -7.11 -0.04
C ALA A 93 9.98 -6.57 -0.04
N SER A 94 9.42 -6.54 1.14
CA SER A 94 8.02 -6.23 1.43
C SER A 94 7.58 -4.82 1.04
N ASN A 95 6.42 -4.72 0.41
CA ASN A 95 5.82 -3.46 0.00
C ASN A 95 4.47 -3.19 0.70
N GLY A 96 3.99 -1.98 0.57
CA GLY A 96 2.60 -1.65 0.86
C GLY A 96 1.69 -2.11 -0.26
N PHE A 97 1.90 -1.58 -1.46
CA PHE A 97 1.38 -2.10 -2.71
C PHE A 97 2.49 -2.76 -3.52
N GLU A 98 2.28 -3.99 -3.96
CA GLU A 98 2.88 -4.51 -5.17
C GLU A 98 1.82 -4.56 -6.27
N SER A 99 2.17 -4.25 -7.51
CA SER A 99 1.22 -4.34 -8.62
C SER A 99 1.91 -4.74 -9.91
N ASP A 100 1.50 -5.88 -10.42
CA ASP A 100 1.94 -6.46 -11.68
C ASP A 100 0.77 -6.58 -12.68
N ASN A 101 1.07 -6.70 -13.97
CA ASN A 101 0.07 -7.22 -14.91
C ASN A 101 0.14 -8.75 -15.00
N CYS A 102 1.35 -9.29 -14.97
CA CYS A 102 1.65 -10.71 -14.81
C CYS A 102 3.14 -10.91 -14.55
N ALA A 103 3.50 -12.02 -13.96
CA ALA A 103 4.86 -12.32 -13.48
C ALA A 103 5.96 -12.25 -14.54
N ASP A 104 5.67 -12.50 -15.81
CA ASP A 104 6.62 -12.43 -16.94
C ASP A 104 6.61 -11.09 -17.68
N ALA A 105 5.87 -10.10 -17.18
CA ALA A 105 5.68 -8.78 -17.78
C ALA A 105 5.04 -8.81 -19.18
N ALA A 106 4.29 -9.86 -19.50
CA ALA A 106 3.61 -9.95 -20.79
C ALA A 106 2.54 -8.84 -20.96
N THR A 107 2.35 -8.40 -22.20
CA THR A 107 1.31 -7.44 -22.58
C THR A 107 -0.02 -8.16 -22.82
N VAL A 108 -0.49 -8.89 -21.80
CA VAL A 108 -1.73 -9.68 -21.86
C VAL A 108 -2.88 -8.84 -21.34
N GLU A 109 -4.01 -8.87 -22.05
CA GLU A 109 -5.25 -8.23 -21.60
C GLU A 109 -6.17 -9.27 -20.92
N PRO A 110 -6.98 -8.82 -19.93
CA PRO A 110 -7.10 -7.45 -19.44
C PRO A 110 -5.88 -7.05 -18.60
N TYR A 111 -5.48 -5.79 -18.68
CA TYR A 111 -4.45 -5.25 -17.79
C TYR A 111 -4.96 -5.10 -16.36
N THR A 112 -4.07 -5.34 -15.39
CA THR A 112 -4.30 -4.97 -13.99
C THR A 112 -4.53 -3.47 -13.91
N SER A 113 -5.75 -3.07 -13.55
CA SER A 113 -6.24 -1.71 -13.72
C SER A 113 -7.21 -1.29 -12.61
N CYS A 114 -7.05 -1.88 -11.44
CA CYS A 114 -7.84 -1.58 -10.25
C CYS A 114 -7.66 -0.13 -9.78
N VAL A 115 -8.66 0.36 -9.03
CA VAL A 115 -8.68 1.74 -8.54
C VAL A 115 -8.79 1.73 -7.03
N PHE A 116 -7.79 2.29 -6.37
CA PHE A 116 -7.78 2.51 -4.93
C PHE A 116 -8.05 3.97 -4.62
N ALA A 117 -8.84 4.23 -3.59
CA ALA A 117 -9.05 5.57 -3.04
C ALA A 117 -9.12 5.53 -1.51
N ASN A 118 -8.69 6.60 -0.86
CA ASN A 118 -8.72 6.72 0.60
C ASN A 118 -7.98 5.57 1.31
N VAL A 119 -6.72 5.40 0.98
CA VAL A 119 -5.80 4.47 1.66
C VAL A 119 -4.98 5.26 2.68
N SER A 120 -4.79 4.69 3.87
CA SER A 120 -3.83 5.15 4.88
C SER A 120 -2.88 4.01 5.18
N MET A 121 -1.61 4.19 4.85
CA MET A 121 -0.61 3.13 4.96
C MET A 121 0.64 3.64 5.66
N PHE A 122 1.04 2.97 6.75
CA PHE A 122 2.18 3.33 7.56
C PHE A 122 3.20 2.20 7.60
N GLY A 123 4.39 2.52 7.13
CA GLY A 123 5.52 1.61 7.01
C GLY A 123 6.36 1.47 8.29
N PRO A 124 7.49 0.79 8.20
CA PRO A 124 8.33 0.43 9.34
C PRO A 124 9.28 1.56 9.80
N VAL A 125 9.39 2.65 9.05
CA VAL A 125 10.34 3.72 9.30
C VAL A 125 9.79 4.68 10.35
N LEU A 126 10.37 4.66 11.55
CA LEU A 126 10.02 5.59 12.65
C LEU A 126 10.83 6.89 12.56
N ASP A 127 12.08 6.81 12.14
CA ASP A 127 12.98 7.95 11.92
C ASP A 127 13.73 7.78 10.60
N PRO A 128 13.37 8.53 9.55
CA PRO A 128 14.00 8.37 8.24
C PRO A 128 15.48 8.76 8.20
N THR A 129 15.96 9.52 9.19
CA THR A 129 17.36 9.95 9.26
C THR A 129 18.29 8.90 9.86
N ASN A 130 17.73 7.96 10.63
CA ASN A 130 18.49 6.91 11.33
C ASN A 130 17.95 5.50 11.01
N TYR A 131 17.25 5.35 9.91
CA TYR A 131 16.67 4.06 9.56
C TYR A 131 17.71 3.07 9.04
N THR A 132 17.72 1.87 9.63
CA THR A 132 18.43 0.69 9.12
C THR A 132 17.40 -0.31 8.62
N ASN A 133 17.47 -0.65 7.34
CA ASN A 133 16.52 -1.57 6.72
C ASN A 133 16.90 -3.03 7.04
N GLU A 134 16.61 -3.44 8.27
CA GLU A 134 16.86 -4.79 8.78
C GLU A 134 15.60 -5.29 9.49
N ALA A 135 14.74 -5.96 8.74
CA ALA A 135 13.63 -6.69 9.33
C ALA A 135 14.11 -8.05 9.81
N GLY A 136 14.62 -8.09 11.02
CA GLY A 136 15.05 -9.34 11.66
C GLY A 136 13.86 -10.03 12.31
N VAL A 137 13.23 -10.99 11.67
CA VAL A 137 12.15 -11.73 12.29
C VAL A 137 12.66 -12.97 12.98
N ASN A 138 12.48 -13.05 14.31
CA ASN A 138 12.63 -14.27 15.11
C ASN A 138 13.90 -15.09 14.84
N GLY A 139 14.98 -14.45 14.37
CA GLY A 139 16.27 -15.07 14.12
C GLY A 139 16.35 -15.97 12.89
N SER A 140 15.36 -16.03 12.02
CA SER A 140 15.41 -16.92 10.86
C SER A 140 15.46 -16.23 9.48
N LEU A 141 15.12 -14.95 9.35
CA LEU A 141 15.24 -14.21 8.09
C LEU A 141 16.27 -13.09 8.24
N THR A 142 17.53 -13.40 8.06
CA THR A 142 18.63 -12.41 8.09
C THR A 142 18.61 -11.45 6.91
N ASP A 143 17.86 -11.77 5.86
CA ASP A 143 17.84 -11.05 4.59
C ASP A 143 16.51 -10.32 4.32
N ALA A 144 15.59 -10.32 5.30
CA ALA A 144 14.33 -9.62 5.18
C ALA A 144 14.52 -8.10 5.08
N ARG A 145 13.80 -7.47 4.18
CA ARG A 145 13.87 -6.03 3.92
C ARG A 145 12.49 -5.46 3.62
N PHE A 146 12.31 -4.18 3.94
CA PHE A 146 11.20 -3.40 3.42
C PHE A 146 11.64 -2.63 2.18
N GLN A 147 10.75 -2.47 1.21
CA GLN A 147 11.07 -1.75 0.00
C GLN A 147 10.25 -0.47 -0.16
N ALA A 148 9.02 -0.56 -0.61
CA ALA A 148 8.28 0.62 -1.01
C ALA A 148 6.86 0.69 -0.44
N ALA A 149 6.34 1.92 -0.31
CA ALA A 149 4.91 2.09 -0.12
C ALA A 149 4.13 1.65 -1.37
N MET A 150 4.69 1.89 -2.56
CA MET A 150 4.13 1.43 -3.83
C MET A 150 5.24 0.94 -4.76
N HIS A 151 5.24 -0.34 -5.14
CA HIS A 151 6.06 -0.95 -6.17
C HIS A 151 5.20 -1.31 -7.38
N LEU A 152 5.27 -0.49 -8.43
CA LEU A 152 4.45 -0.59 -9.63
C LEU A 152 5.33 -1.04 -10.80
N ARG A 153 5.07 -2.25 -11.33
CA ARG A 153 5.95 -2.90 -12.30
C ARG A 153 5.20 -3.73 -13.33
N ARG A 154 5.92 -4.35 -14.25
CA ARG A 154 5.46 -5.41 -15.18
C ARG A 154 4.13 -5.08 -15.87
N ASN A 155 4.05 -3.87 -16.45
CA ASN A 155 2.90 -3.39 -17.23
C ASN A 155 1.61 -3.13 -16.43
N THR A 156 1.65 -3.00 -15.11
CA THR A 156 0.46 -2.60 -14.35
C THR A 156 -0.11 -1.27 -14.83
N GLN A 157 -1.41 -1.11 -14.69
CA GLN A 157 -2.15 0.15 -14.84
C GLN A 157 -2.89 0.50 -13.55
N LEU A 158 -2.31 0.20 -12.39
CA LEU A 158 -2.86 0.54 -11.08
C LEU A 158 -3.19 2.03 -10.99
N ARG A 159 -4.27 2.38 -10.28
CA ARG A 159 -4.69 3.76 -10.04
C ARG A 159 -4.95 4.00 -8.58
N VAL A 160 -4.30 5.01 -8.01
CA VAL A 160 -4.40 5.39 -6.60
C VAL A 160 -4.75 6.86 -6.47
N PHE A 161 -5.79 7.16 -5.70
CA PHE A 161 -6.30 8.50 -5.48
C PHE A 161 -6.52 8.79 -4.00
N ASN A 162 -6.39 10.06 -3.60
CA ASN A 162 -6.80 10.56 -2.29
C ASN A 162 -6.24 9.74 -1.12
N SER A 163 -4.99 9.35 -1.18
CA SER A 163 -4.38 8.38 -0.26
C SER A 163 -3.14 8.94 0.42
N VAL A 164 -2.81 8.43 1.60
CA VAL A 164 -1.62 8.81 2.37
C VAL A 164 -0.76 7.59 2.65
N PHE A 165 0.54 7.76 2.42
CA PHE A 165 1.58 6.77 2.65
C PHE A 165 2.68 7.40 3.48
N ALA A 166 3.12 6.75 4.53
CA ALA A 166 4.13 7.32 5.42
C ALA A 166 5.09 6.27 5.98
N GLY A 167 6.32 6.68 6.22
CA GLY A 167 7.29 5.85 6.95
C GLY A 167 7.77 4.61 6.19
N PHE A 168 8.00 4.68 4.89
CA PHE A 168 8.60 3.60 4.11
C PHE A 168 10.05 3.94 3.71
N PRO A 169 10.89 2.91 3.42
CA PRO A 169 12.20 3.16 2.84
C PRO A 169 12.12 3.92 1.52
N ILE A 170 11.16 3.53 0.66
CA ILE A 170 10.89 4.20 -0.61
C ILE A 170 9.39 4.51 -0.71
N GLY A 171 9.05 5.70 -1.20
CA GLY A 171 7.64 6.07 -1.39
C GLY A 171 7.02 5.44 -2.63
N LEU A 172 7.63 5.64 -3.79
CA LEU A 172 7.12 5.17 -5.09
C LEU A 172 8.23 4.58 -5.95
N ILE A 173 8.02 3.38 -6.43
CA ILE A 173 8.81 2.75 -7.50
C ILE A 173 7.90 2.59 -8.72
N ILE A 174 8.34 3.09 -9.89
CA ILE A 174 7.71 2.80 -11.19
C ILE A 174 8.74 2.17 -12.10
N GLU A 175 8.70 0.86 -12.23
CA GLU A 175 9.77 0.06 -12.82
C GLU A 175 9.40 -0.50 -14.21
N ASN A 176 10.38 -0.47 -15.12
CA ASN A 176 10.30 -1.12 -16.43
C ASN A 176 11.10 -2.43 -16.47
N ASP A 177 10.99 -3.26 -15.42
CA ASP A 177 11.64 -4.57 -15.39
C ASP A 177 11.14 -5.50 -16.51
N LYS A 178 11.94 -6.50 -16.85
CA LYS A 178 11.60 -7.50 -17.89
C LYS A 178 11.10 -6.89 -19.22
N ASN A 179 11.61 -5.69 -19.57
CA ASN A 179 11.18 -4.93 -20.77
C ASN A 179 9.71 -4.50 -20.73
N SER A 180 9.11 -4.36 -19.56
CA SER A 180 7.76 -3.82 -19.39
C SER A 180 7.69 -2.35 -19.79
N LYS A 181 6.46 -1.83 -19.90
CA LYS A 181 6.17 -0.44 -20.28
C LYS A 181 5.42 0.30 -19.19
N THR A 182 5.70 -0.01 -17.94
CA THR A 182 4.99 0.57 -16.78
C THR A 182 5.10 2.09 -16.75
N GLN A 183 6.31 2.63 -16.98
CA GLN A 183 6.52 4.08 -17.09
C GLN A 183 5.79 4.71 -18.29
N THR A 184 5.64 3.97 -19.39
CA THR A 184 4.82 4.41 -20.53
C THR A 184 3.35 4.47 -20.13
N HIS A 185 2.83 3.47 -19.41
CA HIS A 185 1.46 3.49 -18.91
C HIS A 185 1.21 4.69 -17.96
N ALA A 186 2.18 5.06 -17.14
CA ALA A 186 2.11 6.24 -16.31
C ALA A 186 2.06 7.53 -17.15
N THR A 187 2.92 7.64 -18.17
CA THR A 187 2.95 8.81 -19.07
C THR A 187 1.66 8.96 -19.89
N GLU A 188 1.05 7.84 -20.31
CA GLU A 188 -0.21 7.81 -21.05
C GLU A 188 -1.45 7.98 -20.16
N GLY A 189 -1.28 8.11 -18.82
CA GLY A 189 -2.40 8.24 -17.88
C GLY A 189 -3.21 6.95 -17.66
N LYS A 190 -2.67 5.81 -18.02
CA LYS A 190 -3.26 4.49 -17.75
C LYS A 190 -2.98 4.04 -16.32
N LEU A 191 -1.74 4.21 -15.84
CA LEU A 191 -1.36 4.13 -14.44
C LEU A 191 -1.51 5.52 -13.83
N VAL A 192 -2.14 5.65 -12.66
CA VAL A 192 -2.41 6.95 -12.05
C VAL A 192 -2.11 6.93 -10.55
N VAL A 193 -1.25 7.87 -10.10
CA VAL A 193 -1.09 8.25 -8.69
C VAL A 193 -1.44 9.72 -8.61
N SER A 194 -2.54 10.08 -7.95
CA SER A 194 -3.05 11.44 -7.95
C SER A 194 -3.69 11.84 -6.62
N ASN A 195 -3.43 13.06 -6.20
CA ASN A 195 -3.87 13.60 -4.91
C ASN A 195 -3.46 12.71 -3.73
N CYS A 196 -2.22 12.21 -3.78
CA CYS A 196 -1.63 11.37 -2.76
C CYS A 196 -0.59 12.13 -1.94
N VAL A 197 -0.45 11.75 -0.68
CA VAL A 197 0.47 12.36 0.27
C VAL A 197 1.51 11.35 0.71
N PHE A 198 2.78 11.72 0.62
CA PHE A 198 3.90 11.00 1.24
C PHE A 198 4.38 11.75 2.48
N ALA A 199 4.83 11.03 3.53
CA ALA A 199 5.44 11.62 4.72
C ALA A 199 6.49 10.70 5.34
N GLY A 200 7.62 11.26 5.76
CA GLY A 200 8.64 10.51 6.50
C GLY A 200 9.25 9.34 5.75
N MET A 201 9.36 9.41 4.43
CA MET A 201 10.06 8.42 3.63
C MET A 201 11.58 8.59 3.77
N VAL A 202 12.36 7.50 3.76
CA VAL A 202 13.83 7.61 3.66
C VAL A 202 14.20 8.16 2.29
N LYS A 203 13.52 7.68 1.24
CA LYS A 203 13.65 8.14 -0.14
C LYS A 203 12.27 8.18 -0.78
N ASN A 204 11.90 9.27 -1.42
CA ASN A 204 10.57 9.38 -2.00
C ASN A 204 10.41 8.55 -3.29
N TYR A 205 11.44 8.42 -4.12
CA TYR A 205 11.30 7.91 -5.48
C TYR A 205 12.43 6.99 -5.89
N GLN A 206 12.09 5.96 -6.68
CA GLN A 206 13.02 5.00 -7.30
C GLN A 206 12.43 4.56 -8.64
N ASP A 207 13.29 4.25 -9.63
CA ASP A 207 12.85 3.81 -10.96
C ASP A 207 13.02 2.30 -11.20
N ALA A 208 13.66 1.61 -10.24
CA ALA A 208 13.87 0.17 -10.27
C ALA A 208 13.79 -0.43 -8.86
N GLN A 209 13.57 -1.72 -8.79
CA GLN A 209 13.60 -2.49 -7.54
C GLN A 209 14.90 -2.25 -6.78
N TYR A 210 14.81 -2.03 -5.47
CA TYR A 210 15.96 -1.68 -4.64
C TYR A 210 16.53 -2.85 -3.85
N TRP A 211 15.66 -3.75 -3.36
CA TRP A 211 16.05 -4.94 -2.63
C TRP A 211 15.33 -6.18 -3.16
N ALA A 212 16.01 -7.31 -3.20
CA ALA A 212 15.40 -8.63 -3.24
C ALA A 212 16.42 -9.69 -2.80
N ASN A 213 15.96 -10.71 -2.08
CA ASN A 213 16.77 -11.84 -1.62
C ASN A 213 18.08 -11.40 -0.94
N GLY A 214 18.00 -10.40 -0.05
CA GLY A 214 19.16 -9.83 0.64
C GLY A 214 20.12 -9.03 -0.23
N THR A 215 19.80 -8.82 -1.50
CA THR A 215 20.65 -8.10 -2.44
C THR A 215 20.11 -6.69 -2.69
N GLN A 216 20.95 -5.68 -2.44
CA GLN A 216 20.68 -4.33 -2.88
C GLN A 216 21.02 -4.22 -4.38
N PHE A 217 20.04 -3.76 -5.17
CA PHE A 217 20.25 -3.48 -6.60
C PHE A 217 20.97 -2.14 -6.79
N ASP A 218 20.62 -1.36 -7.78
CA ASP A 218 21.33 -0.13 -8.10
C ASP A 218 21.13 0.97 -7.03
N PRO A 219 22.11 1.19 -6.12
CA PRO A 219 21.98 2.25 -5.12
C PRO A 219 22.11 3.65 -5.71
N SER A 220 22.55 3.79 -6.97
CA SER A 220 22.71 5.06 -7.67
C SER A 220 21.45 5.50 -8.41
N ASP A 221 20.44 4.63 -8.52
CA ASP A 221 19.15 5.01 -9.07
C ASP A 221 18.56 6.18 -8.26
N ASN A 222 18.33 7.28 -8.91
CA ASN A 222 17.83 8.51 -8.29
C ASN A 222 16.32 8.70 -8.41
N GLY A 223 15.61 7.76 -9.03
CA GLY A 223 14.17 7.79 -9.20
C GLY A 223 13.68 8.97 -10.06
N ALA A 224 14.45 9.35 -11.07
CA ALA A 224 14.16 10.55 -11.85
C ALA A 224 12.82 10.51 -12.56
N PHE A 225 12.40 9.34 -13.06
CA PHE A 225 11.08 9.16 -13.66
C PHE A 225 9.97 9.25 -12.61
N ALA A 226 10.08 8.49 -11.53
CA ALA A 226 9.07 8.45 -10.47
C ALA A 226 8.91 9.82 -9.78
N ASP A 227 10.02 10.56 -9.57
CA ASP A 227 10.03 11.94 -9.08
C ASP A 227 9.25 12.88 -10.02
N SER A 228 9.64 12.92 -11.29
CA SER A 228 8.97 13.73 -12.31
C SER A 228 7.49 13.38 -12.43
N TYR A 229 7.16 12.10 -12.36
CA TYR A 229 5.78 11.63 -12.46
C TYR A 229 4.95 12.02 -11.23
N PHE A 230 5.47 11.85 -10.02
CA PHE A 230 4.77 12.21 -8.79
C PHE A 230 4.50 13.71 -8.72
N ASN A 231 5.49 14.53 -9.07
CA ASN A 231 5.43 15.98 -9.00
C ASN A 231 4.86 16.65 -10.28
N ARG A 232 4.30 15.89 -11.22
CA ARG A 232 3.73 16.43 -12.46
C ARG A 232 2.60 17.40 -12.20
N GLU A 233 2.46 18.38 -13.09
CA GLU A 233 1.34 19.31 -13.06
C GLU A 233 0.00 18.55 -13.12
N GLY A 234 -0.94 18.93 -12.27
CA GLY A 234 -2.25 18.28 -12.15
C GLY A 234 -2.28 16.97 -11.34
N GLY A 235 -1.11 16.42 -10.94
CA GLY A 235 -1.04 15.24 -10.08
C GLY A 235 -1.54 15.51 -8.65
N LYS A 236 -1.39 16.74 -8.17
CA LYS A 236 -1.79 17.20 -6.82
C LYS A 236 -1.17 16.38 -5.68
N ASN A 237 -0.06 15.68 -5.95
CA ASN A 237 0.64 14.91 -4.93
C ASN A 237 1.55 15.83 -4.11
N ILE A 238 1.74 15.51 -2.83
CA ILE A 238 2.61 16.26 -1.92
C ILE A 238 3.48 15.29 -1.12
N ALA A 239 4.74 15.65 -0.90
CA ALA A 239 5.65 14.93 -0.02
C ALA A 239 6.09 15.80 1.15
N TYR A 240 5.91 15.30 2.38
CA TYR A 240 6.35 15.88 3.63
C TYR A 240 7.59 15.14 4.15
N THR A 241 8.45 15.83 4.87
CA THR A 241 9.69 15.25 5.40
C THR A 241 9.51 14.41 6.64
N ALA A 242 8.46 14.68 7.42
CA ALA A 242 8.18 13.95 8.67
C ALA A 242 6.72 13.48 8.73
N ILE A 243 6.48 12.37 9.45
CA ILE A 243 5.13 11.88 9.72
C ILE A 243 4.33 12.87 10.55
N ASP A 244 4.99 13.59 11.47
CA ASP A 244 4.37 14.61 12.31
C ASP A 244 3.74 15.76 11.50
N ASP A 245 4.22 16.02 10.27
CA ASP A 245 3.63 17.02 9.37
C ASP A 245 2.18 16.67 8.99
N LEU A 246 1.79 15.40 9.09
CA LEU A 246 0.42 14.95 8.84
C LEU A 246 -0.57 15.37 9.93
N LYS A 247 -0.09 15.75 11.12
CA LYS A 247 -0.90 16.19 12.27
C LYS A 247 -2.04 15.22 12.60
N LEU A 248 -1.70 13.99 12.88
CA LEU A 248 -2.65 12.97 13.30
C LEU A 248 -3.01 13.14 14.79
N GLN A 249 -4.15 12.58 15.20
CA GLN A 249 -4.64 12.67 16.59
C GLN A 249 -3.88 11.76 17.56
N GLY A 250 -3.08 10.82 17.08
CA GLY A 250 -2.31 9.88 17.88
C GLY A 250 -1.16 9.27 17.09
N ASP A 251 -0.55 8.22 17.63
CA ASP A 251 0.57 7.52 17.01
C ASP A 251 0.06 6.54 15.94
N PRO A 252 0.32 6.79 14.63
CA PRO A 252 -0.11 5.90 13.56
C PRO A 252 0.70 4.62 13.47
N GLN A 253 1.86 4.54 14.13
CA GLN A 253 2.78 3.40 14.08
C GLN A 253 2.78 2.57 15.38
N ASN A 254 1.88 2.83 16.31
CA ASN A 254 1.68 1.99 17.47
C ASN A 254 0.96 0.69 17.09
N LEU A 255 1.66 -0.44 17.15
CA LEU A 255 1.17 -1.73 16.67
C LEU A 255 -0.08 -2.24 17.39
N THR A 256 -0.27 -1.86 18.65
CA THR A 256 -1.39 -2.35 19.48
C THR A 256 -2.56 -1.36 19.58
N SER A 257 -2.36 -0.12 19.11
CA SER A 257 -3.37 0.94 19.19
C SER A 257 -3.08 2.09 18.22
N PHE A 258 -2.86 1.78 16.95
CA PHE A 258 -2.56 2.81 15.97
C PHE A 258 -3.72 3.83 15.83
N CYS A 259 -3.35 5.07 15.57
CA CYS A 259 -4.31 6.12 15.27
C CYS A 259 -3.89 6.88 14.00
N MET A 260 -4.58 6.62 12.91
CA MET A 260 -4.36 7.28 11.62
C MET A 260 -5.37 8.40 11.34
N VAL A 261 -6.13 8.79 12.37
CA VAL A 261 -7.17 9.84 12.26
C VAL A 261 -6.52 11.20 12.17
N PRO A 262 -6.79 12.02 11.12
CA PRO A 262 -6.25 13.37 11.01
C PRO A 262 -6.90 14.32 12.01
N SER A 263 -6.14 15.29 12.51
CA SER A 263 -6.72 16.43 13.23
C SER A 263 -7.39 17.41 12.24
N GLN A 264 -8.20 18.34 12.75
CA GLN A 264 -8.92 19.30 11.90
C GLN A 264 -7.99 20.22 11.10
N ASP A 265 -6.78 20.49 11.59
CA ASP A 265 -5.75 21.31 10.95
C ASP A 265 -4.72 20.47 10.14
N SER A 266 -5.00 19.19 9.96
CA SER A 266 -4.17 18.29 9.14
C SER A 266 -4.14 18.69 7.66
N PRO A 267 -3.00 18.56 6.96
CA PRO A 267 -2.94 18.72 5.52
C PRO A 267 -3.82 17.70 4.77
N LEU A 268 -4.11 16.53 5.35
CA LEU A 268 -5.02 15.54 4.77
C LEU A 268 -6.47 16.04 4.68
N VAL A 269 -6.82 17.05 5.48
CA VAL A 269 -8.12 17.72 5.47
C VAL A 269 -8.08 18.97 4.60
N SER A 270 -7.05 19.81 4.77
CA SER A 270 -6.96 21.11 4.08
C SER A 270 -6.67 20.97 2.59
N GLN A 271 -5.92 19.94 2.15
CA GLN A 271 -5.71 19.61 0.73
C GLN A 271 -7.00 19.08 0.10
N SER A 272 -7.85 18.44 0.87
CA SER A 272 -9.13 17.85 0.44
C SER A 272 -8.99 16.71 -0.58
N ALA A 273 -9.94 15.79 -0.57
CA ALA A 273 -10.02 14.76 -1.60
C ALA A 273 -10.49 15.34 -2.94
N ASP A 274 -9.94 14.83 -4.03
CA ASP A 274 -10.30 15.20 -5.38
C ASP A 274 -11.04 14.06 -6.09
N TRP A 275 -12.31 14.30 -6.40
CA TRP A 275 -13.19 13.36 -7.09
C TRP A 275 -13.48 13.75 -8.54
N SER A 276 -12.78 14.74 -9.07
CA SER A 276 -13.03 15.27 -10.42
C SER A 276 -12.57 14.32 -11.53
N HIS A 277 -11.64 13.42 -11.25
CA HIS A 277 -11.14 12.46 -12.24
C HIS A 277 -12.21 11.42 -12.56
N SER A 278 -12.41 11.10 -13.86
CA SER A 278 -13.46 10.19 -14.33
C SER A 278 -13.46 8.80 -13.69
N LEU A 279 -12.29 8.28 -13.31
CA LEU A 279 -12.14 6.97 -12.67
C LEU A 279 -12.72 6.91 -11.24
N VAL A 280 -12.80 8.05 -10.54
CA VAL A 280 -13.27 8.14 -9.15
C VAL A 280 -14.53 8.98 -8.99
N SER A 281 -15.04 9.60 -10.05
CA SER A 281 -16.27 10.40 -10.02
C SER A 281 -17.53 9.59 -9.72
N SER A 282 -17.44 8.25 -9.80
CA SER A 282 -18.52 7.32 -9.46
C SER A 282 -17.99 6.01 -8.89
N GLY A 283 -18.84 5.32 -8.11
CA GLY A 283 -18.51 4.01 -7.51
C GLY A 283 -17.67 4.09 -6.24
N PHE A 284 -17.46 5.29 -5.70
CA PHE A 284 -16.80 5.57 -4.44
C PHE A 284 -17.67 6.45 -3.56
N GLU A 285 -17.49 6.39 -2.27
CA GLU A 285 -18.04 7.34 -1.31
C GLU A 285 -17.16 8.60 -1.33
N GLN A 286 -17.75 9.72 -1.76
CA GLN A 286 -17.00 10.97 -1.94
C GLN A 286 -16.88 11.71 -0.60
N VAL A 287 -15.78 11.49 0.08
CA VAL A 287 -15.42 12.19 1.33
C VAL A 287 -14.53 13.40 1.03
N ALA A 288 -14.45 14.34 1.98
CA ALA A 288 -13.69 15.58 1.81
C ALA A 288 -12.23 15.52 2.27
N TYR A 289 -11.71 14.33 2.60
CA TYR A 289 -10.38 14.16 3.19
C TYR A 289 -9.57 13.11 2.43
N ILE A 290 -8.24 13.19 2.57
CA ILE A 290 -7.27 12.23 2.05
C ILE A 290 -7.03 11.14 3.11
N GLY A 291 -6.86 9.89 2.67
CA GLY A 291 -6.67 8.75 3.56
C GLY A 291 -7.97 8.07 3.97
N ALA A 292 -7.85 7.01 4.77
CA ALA A 292 -8.95 6.12 5.15
C ALA A 292 -9.80 6.64 6.33
N PHE A 293 -9.34 7.68 7.03
CA PHE A 293 -9.98 8.19 8.25
C PHE A 293 -10.34 9.66 8.11
N GLY A 294 -11.52 10.03 8.59
CA GLY A 294 -12.02 11.40 8.54
C GLY A 294 -11.73 12.21 9.81
N PRO A 295 -11.65 13.54 9.72
CA PRO A 295 -11.30 14.40 10.85
C PRO A 295 -12.39 14.50 11.95
N THR A 296 -13.58 13.97 11.71
CA THR A 296 -14.65 13.87 12.70
C THR A 296 -14.61 12.58 13.51
N GLU A 297 -13.78 11.64 13.10
CA GLU A 297 -13.49 10.43 13.84
C GLU A 297 -12.49 10.71 14.97
N THR A 298 -12.31 9.75 15.86
CA THR A 298 -11.33 9.82 16.96
C THR A 298 -10.57 8.52 17.08
N ALA A 299 -9.46 8.50 17.79
CA ALA A 299 -8.72 7.28 18.09
C ALA A 299 -9.61 6.18 18.71
N ALA A 300 -10.58 6.56 19.55
CA ALA A 300 -11.47 5.63 20.23
C ALA A 300 -12.76 5.31 19.46
N ASN A 301 -13.07 6.05 18.40
CA ASN A 301 -14.31 5.90 17.65
C ASN A 301 -14.09 6.25 16.17
N ASN A 302 -13.72 5.25 15.40
CA ASN A 302 -13.53 5.28 13.95
C ASN A 302 -14.03 3.97 13.36
N TRP A 303 -13.97 3.82 12.03
CA TRP A 303 -14.54 2.66 11.36
C TRP A 303 -13.86 1.31 11.72
N THR A 304 -12.67 1.32 12.33
CA THR A 304 -12.01 0.09 12.79
C THR A 304 -12.49 -0.34 14.18
N THR A 305 -13.14 0.57 14.94
CA THR A 305 -13.52 0.33 16.33
C THR A 305 -14.56 -0.79 16.48
N GLY A 306 -14.32 -1.69 17.42
CA GLY A 306 -15.31 -2.69 17.87
C GLY A 306 -15.35 -3.98 17.05
N TRP A 307 -14.57 -4.08 15.97
CA TRP A 307 -14.49 -5.30 15.17
C TRP A 307 -13.05 -5.74 14.86
N THR A 308 -12.09 -4.84 14.85
CA THR A 308 -10.68 -5.17 14.67
C THR A 308 -10.03 -5.66 15.96
N ASN A 309 -8.95 -6.41 15.82
CA ASN A 309 -8.05 -6.81 16.89
C ASN A 309 -6.63 -6.34 16.56
N MET A 310 -6.10 -5.39 17.32
CA MET A 310 -4.76 -4.83 17.06
C MET A 310 -3.65 -5.55 17.85
N ASP A 311 -4.01 -6.47 18.74
CA ASP A 311 -3.07 -7.27 19.52
C ASP A 311 -3.46 -8.74 19.54
N PRO A 312 -3.54 -9.42 18.37
CA PRO A 312 -4.02 -10.78 18.27
C PRO A 312 -3.09 -11.80 18.95
N GLN A 313 -1.86 -11.41 19.26
CA GLN A 313 -0.90 -12.30 19.95
C GLN A 313 -1.20 -12.44 21.46
N ASN A 314 -1.98 -11.54 22.03
CA ASN A 314 -2.28 -11.49 23.46
C ASN A 314 -3.76 -11.65 23.80
N THR A 315 -4.59 -12.13 22.88
CA THR A 315 -6.05 -12.28 23.06
C THR A 315 -6.52 -13.72 22.90
#